data_030e33b288ba6faeb472c595bb605c44
#
_entry.id   030e33b288ba6faeb472c595bb605c44
#
_cell.length_a   1.000
_cell.length_b   1.000
_cell.length_c   1.000
_cell.angle_alpha   90.00
_cell.angle_beta   90.00
_cell.angle_gamma   90.00
#
_symmetry.space_group_name_H-M   'P 1'
#
loop_
_entity.id
_entity.type
_entity.pdbx_description
1 polymer ?
#
loop_
_entity_poly.entity_id
_entity_poly.type
_entity_poly.pdbx_seq_one_letter_code
_entity_poly.pdbx_strand_id
1 'polypeptide(L)'
;MTNLYRLFVKYPDSMSKIGSLVLMGGAVNSKGNVTEHAEFNFYCDPIAADYVLSTGVPVTLVDLKACRQVGMSRKVAHSISSVTRTGQLAIELIVNWFGLDETRSVFEFYDPLALAISIDPSLATYDATDITVHTNVTPRYGETVAFYTQGSTNLVDIVDADKFFHMFADFLDIKGLLP
;
A
#
# COMPACT_ATOMS: atom_id res chain seq x y z
N MET A 1 -10.58 5.31 0.21
CA MET A 1 -10.62 6.66 -0.40
C MET A 1 -11.88 7.45 -0.07
N THR A 2 -13.02 6.82 0.17
CA THR A 2 -14.35 7.44 0.40
C THR A 2 -14.35 8.57 1.44
N ASN A 3 -13.60 8.42 2.55
CA ASN A 3 -13.55 9.46 3.58
C ASN A 3 -12.82 10.72 3.10
N LEU A 4 -11.73 10.58 2.34
CA LEU A 4 -11.01 11.72 1.73
C LEU A 4 -11.89 12.41 0.68
N TYR A 5 -12.53 11.64 -0.19
CA TYR A 5 -13.48 12.16 -1.17
C TYR A 5 -14.56 13.00 -0.51
N ARG A 6 -15.22 12.48 0.53
CA ARG A 6 -16.26 13.18 1.29
C ARG A 6 -15.73 14.46 1.98
N LEU A 7 -14.50 14.40 2.52
CA LEU A 7 -13.84 15.56 3.12
C LEU A 7 -13.64 16.65 2.07
N PHE A 8 -13.07 16.31 0.93
CA PHE A 8 -12.74 17.28 -0.12
C PHE A 8 -13.99 17.87 -0.79
N VAL A 9 -15.03 17.07 -1.01
CA VAL A 9 -16.31 17.56 -1.55
C VAL A 9 -17.02 18.49 -0.56
N LYS A 10 -17.02 18.13 0.74
CA LYS A 10 -17.72 18.90 1.76
C LYS A 10 -16.94 20.14 2.19
N TYR A 11 -15.60 20.05 2.20
CA TYR A 11 -14.70 21.10 2.67
C TYR A 11 -13.52 21.27 1.69
N PRO A 12 -13.76 21.90 0.51
CA PRO A 12 -12.71 22.02 -0.53
C PRO A 12 -11.42 22.68 -0.04
N ASP A 13 -11.53 23.66 0.86
CA ASP A 13 -10.37 24.35 1.44
C ASP A 13 -9.46 23.41 2.26
N SER A 14 -9.94 22.22 2.62
CA SER A 14 -9.12 21.23 3.32
C SER A 14 -7.99 20.69 2.47
N MET A 15 -8.12 20.68 1.15
CA MET A 15 -7.07 20.19 0.23
C MET A 15 -5.78 21.00 0.37
N SER A 16 -5.88 22.32 0.49
CA SER A 16 -4.73 23.21 0.66
C SER A 16 -4.00 23.06 2.01
N LYS A 17 -4.62 22.38 2.97
CA LYS A 17 -4.07 22.13 4.31
C LYS A 17 -3.36 20.77 4.40
N ILE A 18 -3.45 19.94 3.36
CA ILE A 18 -2.80 18.63 3.29
C ILE A 18 -1.51 18.80 2.50
N GLY A 19 -0.37 18.54 3.14
CA GLY A 19 0.94 18.65 2.50
C GLY A 19 1.16 17.53 1.47
N SER A 20 0.80 16.30 1.82
CA SER A 20 0.89 15.14 0.94
C SER A 20 0.03 13.98 1.47
N LEU A 21 -0.26 13.02 0.60
CA LEU A 21 -0.95 11.77 0.92
C LEU A 21 -0.05 10.59 0.55
N VAL A 22 0.03 9.60 1.43
CA VAL A 22 0.56 8.28 1.08
C VAL A 22 -0.60 7.31 1.07
N LEU A 23 -0.87 6.69 -0.08
CA LEU A 23 -2.03 5.85 -0.30
C LEU A 23 -1.59 4.42 -0.63
N MET A 24 -2.13 3.43 0.10
CA MET A 24 -2.06 2.04 -0.34
C MET A 24 -3.28 1.73 -1.20
N GLY A 25 -3.03 1.28 -2.44
CA GLY A 25 -4.09 0.90 -3.37
C GLY A 25 -3.62 0.84 -4.81
N GLY A 26 -4.49 0.30 -5.66
CA GLY A 26 -4.23 0.19 -7.09
C GLY A 26 -3.34 -0.98 -7.49
N ALA A 27 -3.34 -1.27 -8.79
CA ALA A 27 -2.57 -2.35 -9.41
C ALA A 27 -2.04 -1.87 -10.76
N VAL A 28 -1.09 -0.93 -10.74
CA VAL A 28 -0.55 -0.32 -11.96
C VAL A 28 0.37 -1.33 -12.65
N ASN A 29 0.06 -1.64 -13.92
CA ASN A 29 0.83 -2.61 -14.72
C ASN A 29 1.06 -3.94 -14.00
N SER A 30 0.14 -4.33 -13.12
CA SER A 30 0.23 -5.57 -12.35
C SER A 30 -1.16 -6.22 -12.20
N LYS A 31 -1.18 -7.52 -11.88
CA LYS A 31 -2.42 -8.24 -11.61
C LYS A 31 -3.07 -7.71 -10.33
N GLY A 32 -4.39 -7.49 -10.35
CA GLY A 32 -5.19 -7.17 -9.18
C GLY A 32 -5.26 -8.30 -8.15
N ASN A 33 -5.92 -8.05 -7.02
CA ASN A 33 -6.13 -9.04 -5.95
C ASN A 33 -7.63 -9.31 -5.68
N VAL A 34 -8.54 -8.47 -6.17
CA VAL A 34 -9.99 -8.70 -6.09
C VAL A 34 -10.57 -9.10 -7.45
N THR A 35 -10.05 -8.52 -8.52
CA THR A 35 -10.26 -8.98 -9.90
C THR A 35 -8.91 -9.13 -10.59
N GLU A 36 -8.88 -9.56 -11.84
CA GLU A 36 -7.64 -9.59 -12.61
C GLU A 36 -7.04 -8.18 -12.80
N HIS A 37 -7.87 -7.15 -12.82
CA HIS A 37 -7.50 -5.78 -13.14
C HIS A 37 -7.42 -4.85 -11.93
N ALA A 38 -8.15 -5.15 -10.84
CA ALA A 38 -8.36 -4.21 -9.75
C ALA A 38 -7.80 -4.68 -8.41
N GLU A 39 -7.22 -3.73 -7.67
CA GLU A 39 -6.89 -3.84 -6.27
C GLU A 39 -8.13 -3.53 -5.40
N PHE A 40 -8.23 -4.18 -4.24
CA PHE A 40 -9.41 -4.17 -3.38
C PHE A 40 -9.83 -2.76 -2.92
N ASN A 41 -8.90 -1.94 -2.44
CA ASN A 41 -9.22 -0.61 -1.92
C ASN A 41 -9.79 0.31 -3.00
N PHE A 42 -9.23 0.26 -4.20
CA PHE A 42 -9.71 1.04 -5.34
C PHE A 42 -10.97 0.45 -5.94
N TYR A 43 -11.10 -0.88 -5.95
CA TYR A 43 -12.32 -1.56 -6.39
C TYR A 43 -13.53 -1.24 -5.50
N CYS A 44 -13.34 -1.07 -4.19
CA CYS A 44 -14.43 -0.74 -3.27
C CYS A 44 -15.09 0.61 -3.55
N ASP A 45 -14.32 1.62 -4.01
CA ASP A 45 -14.84 2.94 -4.35
C ASP A 45 -13.91 3.63 -5.37
N PRO A 46 -13.96 3.21 -6.65
CA PRO A 46 -13.08 3.76 -7.68
C PRO A 46 -13.39 5.22 -8.01
N ILE A 47 -14.65 5.67 -7.81
CA ILE A 47 -15.02 7.08 -8.00
C ILE A 47 -14.28 7.95 -6.99
N ALA A 48 -14.24 7.54 -5.72
CA ALA A 48 -13.50 8.26 -4.71
C ALA A 48 -11.98 8.19 -4.95
N ALA A 49 -11.46 7.05 -5.42
CA ALA A 49 -10.04 6.89 -5.72
C ALA A 49 -9.62 7.81 -6.87
N ASP A 50 -10.35 7.80 -7.99
CA ASP A 50 -10.09 8.65 -9.16
C ASP A 50 -10.17 10.14 -8.80
N TYR A 51 -11.20 10.52 -8.05
CA TYR A 51 -11.34 11.91 -7.59
C TYR A 51 -10.15 12.36 -6.73
N VAL A 52 -9.75 11.57 -5.72
CA VAL A 52 -8.64 11.93 -4.83
C VAL A 52 -7.34 12.08 -5.61
N LEU A 53 -7.06 11.20 -6.56
CA LEU A 53 -5.88 11.27 -7.43
C LEU A 53 -5.89 12.49 -8.37
N SER A 54 -7.07 12.98 -8.74
CA SER A 54 -7.23 14.16 -9.63
C SER A 54 -7.20 15.51 -8.91
N THR A 55 -7.15 15.54 -7.58
CA THR A 55 -7.25 16.81 -6.80
C THR A 55 -6.03 17.72 -6.88
N GLY A 56 -4.90 17.23 -7.35
CA GLY A 56 -3.62 17.94 -7.34
C GLY A 56 -2.92 18.00 -5.97
N VAL A 57 -3.48 17.39 -4.92
CA VAL A 57 -2.76 17.13 -3.67
C VAL A 57 -1.61 16.16 -3.98
N PRO A 58 -0.36 16.42 -3.57
CA PRO A 58 0.74 15.49 -3.82
C PRO A 58 0.45 14.11 -3.24
N VAL A 59 0.51 13.07 -4.08
CA VAL A 59 0.23 11.69 -3.70
C VAL A 59 1.48 10.84 -3.90
N THR A 60 1.79 10.00 -2.91
CA THR A 60 2.65 8.82 -3.08
C THR A 60 1.75 7.59 -3.10
N LEU A 61 1.74 6.86 -4.22
CA LEU A 61 0.93 5.66 -4.39
C LEU A 61 1.78 4.41 -4.20
N VAL A 62 1.42 3.60 -3.22
CA VAL A 62 2.00 2.29 -2.91
C VAL A 62 1.02 1.24 -3.44
N ASP A 63 1.26 0.77 -4.65
CA ASP A 63 0.38 -0.18 -5.32
C ASP A 63 0.73 -1.65 -4.99
N LEU A 64 -0.02 -2.60 -5.56
CA LEU A 64 0.26 -4.03 -5.36
C LEU A 64 1.63 -4.46 -5.89
N LYS A 65 2.15 -3.81 -6.95
CA LYS A 65 3.49 -4.12 -7.48
C LYS A 65 4.58 -3.81 -6.44
N ALA A 66 4.44 -2.68 -5.75
CA ALA A 66 5.34 -2.28 -4.66
C ALA A 66 5.20 -3.24 -3.45
N CYS A 67 3.98 -3.52 -3.02
CA CYS A 67 3.72 -4.38 -1.86
C CYS A 67 4.27 -5.80 -2.05
N ARG A 68 4.20 -6.35 -3.26
CA ARG A 68 4.72 -7.68 -3.60
C ARG A 68 6.24 -7.81 -3.50
N GLN A 69 6.97 -6.70 -3.41
CA GLN A 69 8.42 -6.70 -3.17
C GLN A 69 8.76 -6.94 -1.70
N VAL A 70 7.77 -6.80 -0.80
CA VAL A 70 7.97 -6.90 0.65
C VAL A 70 7.07 -7.99 1.20
N GLY A 71 7.62 -9.20 1.25
CA GLY A 71 6.89 -10.39 1.66
C GLY A 71 7.63 -11.20 2.72
N MET A 72 6.89 -11.75 3.69
CA MET A 72 7.39 -12.65 4.71
C MET A 72 6.89 -14.06 4.46
N SER A 73 7.79 -15.05 4.43
CA SER A 73 7.39 -16.44 4.30
C SER A 73 6.76 -16.97 5.59
N ARG A 74 5.90 -18.00 5.48
CA ARG A 74 5.34 -18.73 6.62
C ARG A 74 6.41 -19.21 7.60
N LYS A 75 7.55 -19.71 7.08
CA LYS A 75 8.65 -20.19 7.91
C LYS A 75 9.23 -19.08 8.78
N VAL A 76 9.48 -17.91 8.21
CA VAL A 76 9.99 -16.74 8.93
C VAL A 76 8.97 -16.27 9.97
N ALA A 77 7.69 -16.16 9.61
CA ALA A 77 6.63 -15.75 10.53
C ALA A 77 6.56 -16.62 11.81
N HIS A 78 6.83 -17.92 11.71
CA HIS A 78 6.85 -18.83 12.85
C HIS A 78 8.18 -18.86 13.62
N SER A 79 9.25 -18.25 13.11
CA SER A 79 10.56 -18.21 13.76
C SER A 79 10.87 -16.91 14.47
N ILE A 80 10.14 -15.84 14.20
CA ILE A 80 10.33 -14.52 14.82
C ILE A 80 9.70 -14.45 16.21
N SER A 81 10.23 -13.56 17.05
CA SER A 81 9.73 -13.33 18.40
C SER A 81 9.83 -11.85 18.80
N SER A 82 9.07 -11.43 19.79
CA SER A 82 9.19 -10.11 20.40
C SER A 82 8.91 -10.19 21.90
N VAL A 83 9.54 -9.31 22.68
CA VAL A 83 9.27 -9.15 24.11
C VAL A 83 8.22 -8.08 24.39
N THR A 84 7.94 -7.22 23.41
CA THR A 84 6.91 -6.19 23.55
C THR A 84 5.53 -6.75 23.22
N ARG A 85 4.49 -6.23 23.89
CA ARG A 85 3.10 -6.62 23.60
C ARG A 85 2.69 -6.31 22.17
N THR A 86 3.14 -5.17 21.64
CA THR A 86 2.81 -4.74 20.27
C THR A 86 3.44 -5.67 19.23
N GLY A 87 4.71 -6.02 19.41
CA GLY A 87 5.40 -6.95 18.53
C GLY A 87 4.81 -8.36 18.60
N GLN A 88 4.46 -8.84 19.81
CA GLN A 88 3.78 -10.14 19.98
C GLN A 88 2.43 -10.16 19.24
N LEU A 89 1.63 -9.08 19.36
CA LEU A 89 0.36 -8.97 18.64
C LEU A 89 0.56 -8.96 17.12
N ALA A 90 1.55 -8.23 16.62
CA ALA A 90 1.85 -8.19 15.19
C ALA A 90 2.23 -9.59 14.66
N ILE A 91 3.08 -10.31 15.38
CA ILE A 91 3.47 -11.69 15.04
C ILE A 91 2.26 -12.62 15.07
N GLU A 92 1.43 -12.53 16.11
CA GLU A 92 0.21 -13.33 16.23
C GLU A 92 -0.75 -13.11 15.06
N LEU A 93 -0.96 -11.85 14.64
CA LEU A 93 -1.80 -11.52 13.49
C LEU A 93 -1.25 -12.13 12.19
N ILE A 94 0.06 -12.05 11.95
CA ILE A 94 0.71 -12.62 10.77
C ILE A 94 0.60 -14.16 10.78
N VAL A 95 0.89 -14.79 11.91
CA VAL A 95 0.79 -16.26 12.06
C VAL A 95 -0.64 -16.73 11.87
N ASN A 96 -1.61 -16.05 12.48
CA ASN A 96 -3.04 -16.40 12.34
C ASN A 96 -3.53 -16.21 10.90
N TRP A 97 -3.05 -15.19 10.18
CA TRP A 97 -3.37 -15.03 8.76
C TRP A 97 -2.93 -16.23 7.91
N PHE A 98 -1.74 -16.80 8.20
CA PHE A 98 -1.32 -18.04 7.57
C PHE A 98 -2.18 -19.25 7.98
N GLY A 99 -2.70 -19.26 9.20
CA GLY A 99 -3.59 -20.33 9.71
C GLY A 99 -4.96 -20.37 9.05
N LEU A 100 -5.42 -19.27 8.44
CA LEU A 100 -6.71 -19.20 7.76
C LEU A 100 -6.76 -19.99 6.44
N ASP A 101 -5.58 -20.24 5.82
CA ASP A 101 -5.49 -20.95 4.55
C ASP A 101 -4.08 -21.54 4.40
N GLU A 102 -4.00 -22.86 4.30
CA GLU A 102 -2.74 -23.60 4.19
C GLU A 102 -1.97 -23.33 2.88
N THR A 103 -2.66 -22.87 1.84
CA THR A 103 -2.05 -22.55 0.55
C THR A 103 -1.28 -21.24 0.55
N ARG A 104 -1.49 -20.37 1.55
CA ARG A 104 -0.77 -19.11 1.69
C ARG A 104 0.70 -19.35 2.00
N SER A 105 1.57 -18.86 1.16
CA SER A 105 3.04 -19.03 1.28
C SER A 105 3.77 -17.77 1.71
N VAL A 106 3.22 -16.59 1.39
CA VAL A 106 3.84 -15.28 1.65
C VAL A 106 2.79 -14.33 2.23
N PHE A 107 3.15 -13.63 3.29
CA PHE A 107 2.42 -12.49 3.83
C PHE A 107 3.00 -11.21 3.24
N GLU A 108 2.23 -10.49 2.43
CA GLU A 108 2.63 -9.21 1.83
C GLU A 108 2.27 -8.05 2.75
N PHE A 109 3.18 -7.09 2.92
CA PHE A 109 3.00 -5.94 3.81
C PHE A 109 2.40 -4.75 3.04
N TYR A 110 1.08 -4.64 2.99
CA TYR A 110 0.36 -3.57 2.30
C TYR A 110 0.44 -2.23 3.07
N ASP A 111 -0.42 -2.04 4.05
CA ASP A 111 -0.49 -0.81 4.84
C ASP A 111 0.78 -0.52 5.65
N PRO A 112 1.48 -1.52 6.22
CA PRO A 112 2.75 -1.27 6.89
C PRO A 112 3.83 -0.68 5.97
N LEU A 113 3.88 -1.10 4.70
CA LEU A 113 4.80 -0.51 3.72
C LEU A 113 4.45 0.95 3.42
N ALA A 114 3.17 1.26 3.22
CA ALA A 114 2.72 2.63 2.99
C ALA A 114 3.03 3.54 4.19
N LEU A 115 2.82 3.04 5.41
CA LEU A 115 3.20 3.76 6.63
C LEU A 115 4.71 3.98 6.72
N ALA A 116 5.52 2.94 6.45
CA ALA A 116 6.98 3.04 6.49
C ALA A 116 7.49 4.09 5.49
N ILE A 117 6.99 4.08 4.26
CA ILE A 117 7.31 5.07 3.22
C ILE A 117 6.89 6.48 3.64
N SER A 118 5.78 6.64 4.36
CA SER A 118 5.35 7.96 4.87
C SER A 118 6.30 8.52 5.94
N ILE A 119 7.01 7.66 6.66
CA ILE A 119 7.98 8.01 7.70
C ILE A 119 9.36 8.25 7.08
N ASP A 120 9.79 7.35 6.19
CA ASP A 120 11.06 7.43 5.49
C ASP A 120 10.87 7.20 3.96
N PRO A 121 10.70 8.27 3.19
CA PRO A 121 10.54 8.16 1.73
C PRO A 121 11.75 7.55 1.02
N SER A 122 12.93 7.48 1.64
CA SER A 122 14.11 6.87 1.05
C SER A 122 14.07 5.32 1.02
N LEU A 123 12.97 4.73 1.53
CA LEU A 123 12.69 3.30 1.40
C LEU A 123 12.36 2.86 -0.04
N ALA A 124 12.08 3.81 -0.94
CA ALA A 124 11.69 3.45 -2.29
C ALA A 124 12.22 4.46 -3.34
N THR A 125 12.19 4.04 -4.60
CA THR A 125 12.28 4.91 -5.76
C THR A 125 10.87 5.18 -6.31
N TYR A 126 10.72 6.26 -7.09
CA TYR A 126 9.42 6.73 -7.53
C TYR A 126 9.43 7.12 -8.99
N ASP A 127 8.35 6.80 -9.69
CA ASP A 127 8.04 7.29 -11.02
C ASP A 127 6.97 8.40 -10.92
N ALA A 128 7.29 9.60 -11.43
CA ALA A 128 6.29 10.65 -11.55
C ALA A 128 5.30 10.31 -12.67
N THR A 129 4.01 10.26 -12.34
CA THR A 129 2.97 9.83 -13.27
C THR A 129 1.63 10.46 -12.95
N ASP A 130 0.72 10.51 -13.94
CA ASP A 130 -0.69 10.72 -13.73
C ASP A 130 -1.39 9.37 -13.67
N ILE A 131 -2.34 9.22 -12.77
CA ILE A 131 -3.07 7.96 -12.56
C ILE A 131 -4.56 8.23 -12.66
N THR A 132 -5.26 7.37 -13.40
CA THR A 132 -6.71 7.33 -13.44
C THR A 132 -7.24 5.97 -13.01
N VAL A 133 -8.49 5.95 -12.55
CA VAL A 133 -9.15 4.71 -12.13
C VAL A 133 -10.41 4.50 -12.99
N HIS A 134 -10.60 3.30 -13.50
CA HIS A 134 -11.81 2.97 -14.26
C HIS A 134 -13.04 2.92 -13.35
N THR A 135 -13.94 3.91 -13.53
CA THR A 135 -15.15 4.08 -12.70
C THR A 135 -16.41 3.46 -13.30
N ASN A 136 -16.39 3.13 -14.60
CA ASN A 136 -17.53 2.50 -15.27
C ASN A 136 -17.65 1.03 -14.89
N VAL A 137 -18.89 0.56 -14.68
CA VAL A 137 -19.18 -0.84 -14.36
C VAL A 137 -18.95 -1.73 -15.58
N THR A 138 -17.73 -2.19 -15.73
CA THR A 138 -17.22 -3.07 -16.78
C THR A 138 -16.31 -4.12 -16.14
N PRO A 139 -15.80 -5.14 -16.86
CA PRO A 139 -14.80 -6.04 -16.32
C PRO A 139 -13.53 -5.35 -15.79
N ARG A 140 -13.26 -4.10 -16.21
CA ARG A 140 -12.12 -3.29 -15.78
C ARG A 140 -12.46 -2.31 -14.64
N TYR A 141 -13.62 -2.43 -13.99
CA TYR A 141 -14.01 -1.58 -12.86
C TYR A 141 -12.96 -1.59 -11.75
N GLY A 142 -12.51 -0.42 -11.34
CA GLY A 142 -11.46 -0.25 -10.34
C GLY A 142 -10.02 -0.43 -10.85
N GLU A 143 -9.82 -0.68 -12.15
CA GLU A 143 -8.49 -0.76 -12.75
C GLU A 143 -7.76 0.58 -12.67
N THR A 144 -6.48 0.50 -12.38
CA THR A 144 -5.59 1.65 -12.24
C THR A 144 -4.70 1.77 -13.48
N VAL A 145 -4.73 2.92 -14.15
CA VAL A 145 -3.95 3.17 -15.37
C VAL A 145 -3.01 4.35 -15.13
N ALA A 146 -1.72 4.15 -15.36
CA ALA A 146 -0.70 5.19 -15.27
C ALA A 146 -0.36 5.78 -16.64
N PHE A 147 -0.20 7.10 -16.68
CA PHE A 147 0.30 7.86 -17.81
C PHE A 147 1.62 8.49 -17.40
N TYR A 148 2.74 7.90 -17.85
CA TYR A 148 4.10 8.33 -17.49
C TYR A 148 4.42 9.71 -18.14
N THR A 149 3.93 10.75 -17.50
CA THR A 149 4.12 12.16 -17.81
C THR A 149 4.81 12.82 -16.61
N GLN A 150 4.95 14.13 -16.61
CA GLN A 150 5.37 14.87 -15.40
C GLN A 150 4.16 15.04 -14.45
N GLY A 151 3.58 13.92 -14.04
CA GLY A 151 2.36 13.90 -13.25
C GLY A 151 2.56 14.26 -11.78
N SER A 152 1.44 14.43 -11.07
CA SER A 152 1.39 14.83 -9.65
C SER A 152 1.49 13.66 -8.68
N THR A 153 1.46 12.42 -9.16
CA THR A 153 1.54 11.20 -8.35
C THR A 153 2.94 10.59 -8.43
N ASN A 154 3.54 10.35 -7.27
CA ASN A 154 4.74 9.54 -7.13
C ASN A 154 4.32 8.07 -6.98
N LEU A 155 4.39 7.30 -8.05
CA LEU A 155 4.17 5.85 -8.02
C LEU A 155 5.44 5.17 -7.49
N VAL A 156 5.32 4.34 -6.46
CA VAL A 156 6.42 3.55 -5.93
C VAL A 156 6.84 2.50 -6.97
N ASP A 157 8.13 2.48 -7.35
CA ASP A 157 8.68 1.53 -8.31
C ASP A 157 9.49 0.43 -7.64
N ILE A 158 10.62 0.75 -7.02
CA ILE A 158 11.50 -0.21 -6.34
C ILE A 158 11.50 0.08 -4.85
N VAL A 159 11.34 -0.96 -4.04
CA VAL A 159 11.36 -0.90 -2.58
C VAL A 159 12.64 -1.53 -2.06
N ASP A 160 13.31 -0.85 -1.14
CA ASP A 160 14.38 -1.42 -0.32
C ASP A 160 13.76 -2.31 0.78
N ALA A 161 13.53 -3.59 0.44
CA ALA A 161 12.90 -4.54 1.33
C ALA A 161 13.73 -4.79 2.61
N ASP A 162 15.05 -4.81 2.50
CA ASP A 162 15.91 -5.02 3.67
C ASP A 162 15.77 -3.86 4.65
N LYS A 163 15.81 -2.63 4.16
CA LYS A 163 15.61 -1.43 4.97
C LYS A 163 14.22 -1.39 5.60
N PHE A 164 13.18 -1.81 4.86
CA PHE A 164 11.82 -1.95 5.41
C PHE A 164 11.79 -2.95 6.57
N PHE A 165 12.38 -4.14 6.40
CA PHE A 165 12.37 -5.15 7.45
C PHE A 165 13.20 -4.75 8.68
N HIS A 166 14.29 -4.01 8.51
CA HIS A 166 15.02 -3.40 9.63
C HIS A 166 14.12 -2.44 10.41
N MET A 167 13.48 -1.51 9.71
CA MET A 167 12.57 -0.54 10.31
C MET A 167 11.39 -1.23 11.03
N PHE A 168 10.79 -2.24 10.42
CA PHE A 168 9.68 -3.01 10.98
C PHE A 168 10.12 -3.78 12.25
N ALA A 169 11.31 -4.41 12.21
CA ALA A 169 11.88 -5.13 13.35
C ALA A 169 12.18 -4.19 14.53
N ASP A 170 12.79 -3.03 14.25
CA ASP A 170 13.15 -2.05 15.28
C ASP A 170 11.91 -1.45 15.94
N PHE A 171 10.89 -1.06 15.16
CA PHE A 171 9.65 -0.50 15.68
C PHE A 171 8.87 -1.44 16.60
N LEU A 172 8.91 -2.74 16.32
CA LEU A 172 8.14 -3.75 17.03
C LEU A 172 8.98 -4.63 17.96
N ASP A 173 10.28 -4.32 18.07
CA ASP A 173 11.27 -5.14 18.80
C ASP A 173 11.19 -6.63 18.41
N ILE A 174 11.16 -6.90 17.09
CA ILE A 174 11.10 -8.25 16.56
C ILE A 174 12.51 -8.82 16.38
N LYS A 175 12.76 -10.01 16.90
CA LYS A 175 14.01 -10.78 16.76
C LYS A 175 13.84 -11.91 15.77
N GLY A 176 14.92 -12.24 15.03
CA GLY A 176 14.94 -13.34 14.06
C GLY A 176 14.30 -13.02 12.72
N LEU A 177 13.94 -11.77 12.45
CA LEU A 177 13.40 -11.32 11.17
C LEU A 177 14.52 -11.11 10.12
N LEU A 178 15.66 -10.65 10.60
CA LEU A 178 16.86 -10.39 9.81
C LEU A 178 17.86 -11.52 9.97
N PRO A 179 18.66 -11.83 8.92
CA PRO A 179 19.69 -12.86 9.00
C PRO A 179 20.76 -12.59 10.02
#